data_0ceb2eff21d749197c4f1c28107e19bd
#
_entry.id   0ceb2eff21d749197c4f1c28107e19bd
#
_cell.length_a   1.000
_cell.length_b   1.000
_cell.length_c   1.000
_cell.angle_alpha   90.00
_cell.angle_beta   90.00
_cell.angle_gamma   90.00
#
_symmetry.space_group_name_H-M   'P 1'
#
loop_
_entity.id
_entity.type
_entity.pdbx_description
1 polymer ?
#
loop_
_entity_poly.entity_id
_entity_poly.type
_entity_poly.pdbx_seq_one_letter_code
_entity_poly.pdbx_strand_id
1 'polypeptide(L)'
;ATEWHSHPWAQLSYAIRGVLSVHTERGRFIAPPQRAILVPPDLPHSVISSPATEMRSLYIERSAIPWAASHCKVLEINPLTRELISQFGGLPAEYDEQSADGRLVHVLLDQLQAAAETGLYLPWPADPRLQPLCEALYQTPDLPQKLGDWASELALSEKTLTRLFQQHTGLSFRAWRQRLRLLSALPLLQQGERVTDVALACGYDSTSAFIAAFRKHLGVTPSAFGDLPEHLSPTHIARQP
;
A
#
# COMPACT_ATOMS: atom_id res chain seq x y z
N ALA A 1 8.56 8.31 8.24
CA ALA A 1 7.54 8.96 7.43
C ALA A 1 8.11 10.23 6.83
N THR A 2 7.76 10.54 5.59
CA THR A 2 8.02 11.85 4.99
C THR A 2 6.96 12.86 5.42
N GLU A 3 7.29 14.14 5.39
CA GLU A 3 6.27 15.19 5.50
C GLU A 3 5.33 15.16 4.29
N TRP A 4 4.14 15.76 4.41
CA TRP A 4 3.24 15.93 3.29
C TRP A 4 3.86 16.82 2.22
N HIS A 5 3.90 16.32 0.99
CA HIS A 5 4.49 17.01 -0.17
C HIS A 5 3.78 16.60 -1.45
N SER A 6 4.05 17.31 -2.52
CA SER A 6 3.69 16.97 -3.89
C SER A 6 4.84 17.35 -4.83
N HIS A 7 4.82 16.77 -6.01
CA HIS A 7 5.84 17.03 -7.04
C HIS A 7 5.24 16.86 -8.45
N PRO A 8 5.81 17.49 -9.49
CA PRO A 8 5.24 17.52 -10.84
C PRO A 8 5.41 16.20 -11.62
N TRP A 9 6.15 15.26 -11.09
CA TRP A 9 6.38 13.92 -11.67
C TRP A 9 5.56 12.86 -10.93
N ALA A 10 5.40 11.69 -11.54
CA ALA A 10 4.87 10.54 -10.85
C ALA A 10 5.96 9.84 -10.04
N GLN A 11 5.58 9.21 -8.96
CA GLN A 11 6.46 8.41 -8.11
C GLN A 11 5.97 6.97 -8.04
N LEU A 12 6.83 6.02 -8.40
CA LEU A 12 6.62 4.62 -8.12
C LEU A 12 7.42 4.24 -6.89
N SER A 13 6.75 3.87 -5.82
CA SER A 13 7.38 3.40 -4.57
C SER A 13 7.27 1.89 -4.48
N TYR A 14 8.39 1.19 -4.53
CA TYR A 14 8.49 -0.27 -4.50
C TYR A 14 9.23 -0.73 -3.25
N ALA A 15 8.62 -1.61 -2.45
CA ALA A 15 9.26 -2.23 -1.30
C ALA A 15 10.03 -3.50 -1.73
N ILE A 16 11.34 -3.51 -1.52
CA ILE A 16 12.18 -4.70 -1.67
C ILE A 16 11.94 -5.62 -0.47
N ARG A 17 11.89 -5.03 0.73
CA ARG A 17 11.61 -5.69 2.01
C ARG A 17 10.65 -4.85 2.84
N GLY A 18 9.89 -5.52 3.70
CA GLY A 18 8.93 -4.87 4.57
C GLY A 18 7.70 -4.35 3.84
N VAL A 19 6.96 -3.48 4.49
CA VAL A 19 5.73 -2.89 3.95
C VAL A 19 5.87 -1.38 3.96
N LEU A 20 5.55 -0.77 2.83
CA LEU A 20 5.44 0.68 2.74
C LEU A 20 3.98 1.11 2.58
N SER A 21 3.68 2.30 3.02
CA SER A 21 2.36 2.92 2.86
C SER A 21 2.50 4.32 2.27
N VAL A 22 1.53 4.68 1.44
CA VAL A 22 1.36 6.06 0.97
C VAL A 22 0.03 6.57 1.47
N HIS A 23 0.05 7.70 2.15
CA HIS A 23 -1.14 8.38 2.63
C HIS A 23 -1.47 9.55 1.72
N THR A 24 -2.73 9.63 1.35
CA THR A 24 -3.31 10.76 0.64
C THR A 24 -4.56 11.24 1.40
N GLU A 25 -5.12 12.37 1.02
CA GLU A 25 -6.38 12.84 1.62
C GLU A 25 -7.52 11.82 1.47
N ARG A 26 -7.48 10.99 0.42
CA ARG A 26 -8.57 10.07 0.07
C ARG A 26 -8.27 8.60 0.32
N GLY A 27 -7.07 8.24 0.74
CA GLY A 27 -6.72 6.83 0.92
C GLY A 27 -5.41 6.58 1.64
N ARG A 28 -5.33 5.37 2.18
CA ARG A 28 -4.12 4.76 2.71
C ARG A 28 -3.79 3.57 1.82
N PHE A 29 -2.73 3.66 1.04
CA PHE A 29 -2.29 2.66 0.07
C PHE A 29 -1.15 1.86 0.68
N ILE A 30 -1.18 0.55 0.56
CA ILE A 30 -0.23 -0.34 1.24
C ILE A 30 0.41 -1.27 0.22
N ALA A 31 1.74 -1.26 0.18
CA ALA A 31 2.53 -2.14 -0.68
C ALA A 31 3.41 -3.05 0.18
N PRO A 32 3.03 -4.31 0.35
CA PRO A 32 3.91 -5.38 0.78
C PRO A 32 4.88 -5.76 -0.35
N PRO A 33 5.84 -6.68 -0.14
CA PRO A 33 6.70 -7.19 -1.20
C PRO A 33 5.92 -7.61 -2.45
N GLN A 34 6.50 -7.43 -3.62
CA GLN A 34 5.89 -7.66 -4.94
C GLN A 34 4.73 -6.72 -5.29
N ARG A 35 4.60 -5.61 -4.57
CA ARG A 35 3.65 -4.55 -4.89
C ARG A 35 4.37 -3.20 -4.91
N ALA A 36 3.88 -2.29 -5.73
CA ALA A 36 4.38 -0.92 -5.78
C ALA A 36 3.20 0.05 -5.74
N ILE A 37 3.42 1.23 -5.18
CA ILE A 37 2.44 2.30 -5.18
C ILE A 37 2.85 3.33 -6.22
N LEU A 38 1.98 3.55 -7.20
CA LEU A 38 2.12 4.61 -8.18
C LEU A 38 1.35 5.84 -7.69
N VAL A 39 2.09 6.89 -7.37
CA VAL A 39 1.55 8.21 -7.02
C VAL A 39 1.58 9.09 -8.26
N PRO A 40 0.43 9.61 -8.71
CA PRO A 40 0.39 10.48 -9.87
C PRO A 40 1.02 11.85 -9.60
N PRO A 41 1.39 12.60 -10.65
CA PRO A 41 1.90 13.97 -10.50
C PRO A 41 0.94 14.88 -9.72
N ASP A 42 1.50 15.82 -8.96
CA ASP A 42 0.82 16.88 -8.21
C ASP A 42 -0.12 16.40 -7.08
N LEU A 43 -0.19 15.11 -6.80
CA LEU A 43 -1.02 14.60 -5.71
C LEU A 43 -0.32 14.77 -4.36
N PRO A 44 -0.89 15.54 -3.40
CA PRO A 44 -0.36 15.63 -2.05
C PRO A 44 -0.36 14.27 -1.34
N HIS A 45 0.79 13.87 -0.82
CA HIS A 45 0.96 12.58 -0.17
C HIS A 45 2.08 12.59 0.87
N SER A 46 2.10 11.58 1.72
CA SER A 46 3.24 11.22 2.56
C SER A 46 3.56 9.73 2.43
N VAL A 47 4.83 9.37 2.51
CA VAL A 47 5.30 7.98 2.45
C VAL A 47 5.68 7.53 3.85
N ILE A 48 5.16 6.40 4.28
CA ILE A 48 5.41 5.80 5.58
C ILE A 48 6.04 4.43 5.38
N SER A 49 7.17 4.22 6.02
CA SER A 49 7.88 2.94 6.02
C SER A 49 8.37 2.63 7.44
N SER A 50 8.47 1.36 7.77
CA SER A 50 9.14 0.93 9.00
C SER A 50 10.67 1.09 8.85
N PRO A 51 11.43 1.17 9.93
CA PRO A 51 12.91 1.22 9.87
C PRO A 51 13.53 0.02 9.15
N ALA A 52 12.86 -1.12 9.14
CA ALA A 52 13.31 -2.34 8.47
C ALA A 52 12.90 -2.42 6.99
N THR A 53 12.18 -1.40 6.47
CA THR A 53 11.73 -1.39 5.08
C THR A 53 12.86 -0.89 4.17
N GLU A 54 13.25 -1.73 3.22
CA GLU A 54 14.10 -1.34 2.10
C GLU A 54 13.23 -1.04 0.89
N MET A 55 13.33 0.18 0.35
CA MET A 55 12.48 0.62 -0.74
C MET A 55 13.29 1.30 -1.85
N ARG A 56 12.72 1.29 -3.04
CA ARG A 56 13.17 2.10 -4.19
C ARG A 56 12.05 3.01 -4.62
N SER A 57 12.39 4.26 -4.94
CA SER A 57 11.50 5.22 -5.57
C SER A 57 12.00 5.56 -6.95
N LEU A 58 11.12 5.42 -7.94
CA LEU A 58 11.36 5.86 -9.31
C LEU A 58 10.54 7.12 -9.53
N TYR A 59 11.18 8.13 -10.07
CA TYR A 59 10.52 9.37 -10.47
C TYR A 59 10.35 9.35 -11.98
N ILE A 60 9.11 9.49 -12.43
CA ILE A 60 8.73 9.29 -13.83
C ILE A 60 8.09 10.59 -14.32
N GLU A 61 8.66 11.13 -15.40
CA GLU A 61 8.12 12.33 -16.01
C GLU A 61 6.68 12.12 -16.48
N ARG A 62 5.84 13.13 -16.31
CA ARG A 62 4.40 13.09 -16.66
C ARG A 62 4.18 12.67 -18.12
N SER A 63 4.99 13.16 -19.03
CA SER A 63 4.91 12.84 -20.46
C SER A 63 5.15 11.36 -20.78
N ALA A 64 5.93 10.66 -19.95
CA ALA A 64 6.25 9.25 -20.12
C ALA A 64 5.14 8.31 -19.64
N ILE A 65 4.17 8.81 -18.86
CA ILE A 65 3.06 8.02 -18.32
C ILE A 65 1.70 8.72 -18.50
N PRO A 66 1.32 9.06 -19.74
CA PRO A 66 0.04 9.72 -20.01
C PRO A 66 -1.18 8.88 -19.58
N TRP A 67 -1.00 7.59 -19.38
CA TRP A 67 -1.98 6.64 -18.87
C TRP A 67 -2.14 6.67 -17.34
N ALA A 68 -1.27 7.36 -16.61
CA ALA A 68 -1.38 7.44 -15.16
C ALA A 68 -2.69 8.12 -14.75
N ALA A 69 -3.44 7.44 -13.88
CA ALA A 69 -4.68 7.99 -13.33
C ALA A 69 -4.41 9.21 -12.43
N SER A 70 -5.48 9.94 -12.10
CA SER A 70 -5.42 11.07 -11.16
C SER A 70 -5.42 10.65 -9.67
N HIS A 71 -5.32 9.36 -9.38
CA HIS A 71 -5.31 8.79 -8.03
C HIS A 71 -4.23 7.72 -7.90
N CYS A 72 -3.78 7.48 -6.68
CA CYS A 72 -2.81 6.43 -6.38
C CYS A 72 -3.36 5.06 -6.75
N LYS A 73 -2.45 4.18 -7.18
CA LYS A 73 -2.72 2.78 -7.47
C LYS A 73 -1.69 1.90 -6.80
N VAL A 74 -2.12 0.72 -6.35
CA VAL A 74 -1.20 -0.34 -5.92
C VAL A 74 -1.11 -1.37 -7.04
N LEU A 75 0.06 -1.49 -7.62
CA LEU A 75 0.35 -2.34 -8.78
C LEU A 75 0.99 -3.65 -8.36
N GLU A 76 0.62 -4.72 -9.04
CA GLU A 76 1.30 -6.01 -8.92
C GLU A 76 2.59 -5.98 -9.73
N ILE A 77 3.71 -6.31 -9.09
CA ILE A 77 5.04 -6.31 -9.70
C ILE A 77 5.47 -7.75 -9.97
N ASN A 78 5.45 -8.14 -11.24
CA ASN A 78 5.91 -9.44 -11.66
C ASN A 78 7.45 -9.54 -11.62
N PRO A 79 8.05 -10.74 -11.73
CA PRO A 79 9.51 -10.91 -11.68
C PRO A 79 10.28 -10.09 -12.72
N LEU A 80 9.77 -9.97 -13.96
CA LEU A 80 10.40 -9.16 -14.99
C LEU A 80 10.43 -7.67 -14.60
N THR A 81 9.28 -7.13 -14.19
CA THR A 81 9.17 -5.73 -13.78
C THR A 81 10.08 -5.42 -12.59
N ARG A 82 10.19 -6.35 -11.64
CA ARG A 82 11.11 -6.22 -10.50
C ARG A 82 12.57 -6.09 -10.95
N GLU A 83 13.02 -6.95 -11.85
CA GLU A 83 14.39 -6.90 -12.37
C GLU A 83 14.65 -5.61 -13.17
N LEU A 84 13.66 -5.15 -13.94
CA LEU A 84 13.74 -3.86 -14.66
C LEU A 84 13.85 -2.68 -13.68
N ILE A 85 13.08 -2.67 -12.59
CA ILE A 85 13.18 -1.65 -11.52
C ILE A 85 14.59 -1.68 -10.91
N SER A 86 15.13 -2.88 -10.66
CA SER A 86 16.47 -3.03 -10.11
C SER A 86 17.54 -2.49 -11.04
N GLN A 87 17.49 -2.85 -12.32
CA GLN A 87 18.42 -2.39 -13.35
C GLN A 87 18.32 -0.88 -13.56
N PHE A 88 17.12 -0.32 -13.62
CA PHE A 88 16.91 1.13 -13.73
C PHE A 88 17.59 1.90 -12.59
N GLY A 89 17.53 1.38 -11.36
CA GLY A 89 18.19 2.00 -10.20
C GLY A 89 19.73 2.07 -10.29
N GLY A 90 20.34 1.34 -11.22
CA GLY A 90 21.77 1.36 -11.50
C GLY A 90 22.18 2.23 -12.70
N LEU A 91 21.21 2.78 -13.44
CA LEU A 91 21.50 3.63 -14.59
C LEU A 91 22.03 5.00 -14.14
N PRO A 92 22.85 5.66 -14.97
CA PRO A 92 23.18 7.08 -14.79
C PRO A 92 21.90 7.93 -14.77
N ALA A 93 21.91 9.05 -14.05
CA ALA A 93 20.78 9.98 -14.02
C ALA A 93 20.47 10.54 -15.44
N GLU A 94 21.50 10.75 -16.23
CA GLU A 94 21.40 11.11 -17.63
C GLU A 94 21.83 9.90 -18.48
N TYR A 95 20.88 9.22 -19.08
CA TYR A 95 21.10 8.12 -20.03
C TYR A 95 20.59 8.51 -21.43
N ASP A 96 21.19 7.93 -22.46
CA ASP A 96 20.74 8.12 -23.84
C ASP A 96 19.45 7.32 -24.09
N GLU A 97 18.34 7.99 -24.33
CA GLU A 97 17.03 7.38 -24.60
C GLU A 97 17.02 6.49 -25.85
N GLN A 98 17.95 6.71 -26.79
CA GLN A 98 18.09 5.90 -28.01
C GLN A 98 18.97 4.66 -27.77
N SER A 99 19.64 4.56 -26.65
CA SER A 99 20.53 3.45 -26.28
C SER A 99 19.79 2.19 -25.83
N ALA A 100 20.54 1.20 -25.38
CA ALA A 100 20.01 0.02 -24.72
C ALA A 100 19.29 0.37 -23.40
N ASP A 101 19.80 1.36 -22.67
CA ASP A 101 19.20 1.83 -21.42
C ASP A 101 17.83 2.49 -21.67
N GLY A 102 17.70 3.29 -22.70
CA GLY A 102 16.42 3.87 -23.10
C GLY A 102 15.39 2.80 -23.47
N ARG A 103 15.80 1.74 -24.21
CA ARG A 103 14.90 0.61 -24.49
C ARG A 103 14.48 -0.16 -23.24
N LEU A 104 15.38 -0.32 -22.27
CA LEU A 104 15.07 -0.92 -20.98
C LEU A 104 13.99 -0.11 -20.25
N VAL A 105 14.13 1.22 -20.21
CA VAL A 105 13.16 2.12 -19.59
C VAL A 105 11.79 2.04 -20.29
N HIS A 106 11.76 1.99 -21.63
CA HIS A 106 10.50 1.82 -22.36
C HIS A 106 9.80 0.50 -21.98
N VAL A 107 10.54 -0.61 -21.91
CA VAL A 107 9.98 -1.90 -21.49
C VAL A 107 9.46 -1.82 -20.05
N LEU A 108 10.18 -1.14 -19.15
CA LEU A 108 9.71 -0.93 -17.77
C LEU A 108 8.38 -0.17 -17.74
N LEU A 109 8.25 0.91 -18.50
CA LEU A 109 7.03 1.71 -18.58
C LEU A 109 5.85 0.87 -19.14
N ASP A 110 6.09 0.07 -20.18
CA ASP A 110 5.09 -0.85 -20.75
C ASP A 110 4.62 -1.88 -19.70
N GLN A 111 5.55 -2.45 -18.93
CA GLN A 111 5.22 -3.38 -17.85
C GLN A 111 4.41 -2.72 -16.74
N LEU A 112 4.72 -1.50 -16.36
CA LEU A 112 3.97 -0.73 -15.36
C LEU A 112 2.56 -0.40 -15.86
N GLN A 113 2.40 -0.05 -17.12
CA GLN A 113 1.09 0.21 -17.75
C GLN A 113 0.22 -1.05 -17.77
N ALA A 114 0.81 -2.20 -18.05
CA ALA A 114 0.13 -3.50 -18.12
C ALA A 114 -0.11 -4.14 -16.73
N ALA A 115 0.51 -3.62 -15.67
CA ALA A 115 0.44 -4.21 -14.34
C ALA A 115 -0.98 -4.20 -13.78
N ALA A 116 -1.38 -5.32 -13.17
CA ALA A 116 -2.68 -5.41 -12.53
C ALA A 116 -2.75 -4.51 -11.28
N GLU A 117 -3.85 -3.79 -11.14
CA GLU A 117 -4.14 -3.01 -9.93
C GLU A 117 -4.70 -3.93 -8.85
N THR A 118 -4.24 -3.77 -7.62
CA THR A 118 -4.70 -4.52 -6.46
C THR A 118 -5.53 -3.65 -5.52
N GLY A 119 -6.46 -4.27 -4.79
CA GLY A 119 -7.31 -3.57 -3.82
C GLY A 119 -6.63 -3.27 -2.46
N LEU A 120 -5.30 -3.19 -2.41
CA LEU A 120 -4.54 -2.95 -1.16
C LEU A 120 -4.57 -1.48 -0.76
N TYR A 121 -5.74 -0.93 -0.62
CA TYR A 121 -5.94 0.43 -0.13
C TYR A 121 -7.15 0.51 0.80
N LEU A 122 -7.12 1.46 1.72
CA LEU A 122 -8.22 1.82 2.60
C LEU A 122 -8.73 3.19 2.17
N PRO A 123 -9.98 3.31 1.67
CA PRO A 123 -10.54 4.62 1.36
C PRO A 123 -10.64 5.45 2.64
N TRP A 124 -10.21 6.71 2.56
CA TRP A 124 -10.21 7.62 3.69
C TRP A 124 -11.27 8.69 3.50
N PRO A 125 -12.16 8.91 4.50
CA PRO A 125 -13.23 9.88 4.34
C PRO A 125 -12.68 11.31 4.38
N ALA A 126 -13.16 12.16 3.49
CA ALA A 126 -12.83 13.58 3.50
C ALA A 126 -13.63 14.37 4.55
N ASP A 127 -14.73 13.83 5.08
CA ASP A 127 -15.56 14.49 6.08
C ASP A 127 -14.82 14.60 7.42
N PRO A 128 -14.58 15.81 7.95
CA PRO A 128 -13.82 16.01 9.18
C PRO A 128 -14.45 15.36 10.41
N ARG A 129 -15.77 15.14 10.40
CA ARG A 129 -16.48 14.45 11.49
C ARG A 129 -16.09 12.98 11.63
N LEU A 130 -15.65 12.35 10.53
CA LEU A 130 -15.23 10.94 10.52
C LEU A 130 -13.74 10.76 10.81
N GLN A 131 -12.93 11.81 10.69
CA GLN A 131 -11.48 11.74 10.88
C GLN A 131 -11.08 11.18 12.26
N PRO A 132 -11.64 11.63 13.40
CA PRO A 132 -11.23 11.13 14.72
C PRO A 132 -11.47 9.62 14.87
N LEU A 133 -12.61 9.14 14.38
CA LEU A 133 -12.96 7.71 14.38
C LEU A 133 -11.99 6.90 13.52
N CYS A 134 -11.76 7.34 12.28
CA CYS A 134 -10.88 6.64 11.34
C CYS A 134 -9.44 6.62 11.86
N GLU A 135 -8.95 7.72 12.40
CA GLU A 135 -7.60 7.81 12.97
C GLU A 135 -7.45 6.91 14.19
N ALA A 136 -8.39 6.93 15.13
CA ALA A 136 -8.36 6.08 16.31
C ALA A 136 -8.31 4.59 15.94
N LEU A 137 -9.17 4.15 15.01
CA LEU A 137 -9.17 2.77 14.53
C LEU A 137 -7.92 2.42 13.72
N TYR A 138 -7.35 3.37 12.99
CA TYR A 138 -6.12 3.15 12.23
C TYR A 138 -4.93 2.93 13.15
N GLN A 139 -4.83 3.68 14.24
CA GLN A 139 -3.78 3.53 15.27
C GLN A 139 -3.98 2.27 16.12
N THR A 140 -5.24 1.89 16.36
CA THR A 140 -5.59 0.78 17.25
C THR A 140 -6.71 -0.06 16.63
N PRO A 141 -6.36 -1.00 15.71
CA PRO A 141 -7.36 -1.74 14.91
C PRO A 141 -8.28 -2.66 15.75
N ASP A 142 -7.83 -3.06 16.94
CA ASP A 142 -8.56 -3.92 17.87
C ASP A 142 -9.53 -3.19 18.80
N LEU A 143 -9.63 -1.85 18.72
CA LEU A 143 -10.59 -1.09 19.53
C LEU A 143 -11.98 -1.75 19.51
N PRO A 144 -12.62 -1.97 20.67
CA PRO A 144 -13.87 -2.72 20.77
C PRO A 144 -15.11 -1.92 20.33
N GLN A 145 -15.02 -0.59 20.27
CA GLN A 145 -16.16 0.30 20.02
C GLN A 145 -16.95 -0.11 18.77
N LYS A 146 -18.26 -0.16 18.94
CA LYS A 146 -19.21 -0.43 17.86
C LYS A 146 -19.66 0.88 17.20
N LEU A 147 -20.44 0.76 16.13
CA LEU A 147 -20.96 1.93 15.41
C LEU A 147 -21.77 2.87 16.32
N GLY A 148 -22.58 2.30 17.24
CA GLY A 148 -23.38 3.10 18.17
C GLY A 148 -22.54 3.88 19.18
N ASP A 149 -21.44 3.30 19.65
CA ASP A 149 -20.50 3.98 20.57
C ASP A 149 -19.89 5.19 19.88
N TRP A 150 -19.39 5.01 18.64
CA TRP A 150 -18.84 6.08 17.82
C TRP A 150 -19.89 7.14 17.47
N ALA A 151 -21.11 6.73 17.14
CA ALA A 151 -22.19 7.67 16.87
C ALA A 151 -22.45 8.57 18.08
N SER A 152 -22.48 8.00 19.28
CA SER A 152 -22.65 8.76 20.53
C SER A 152 -21.49 9.70 20.80
N GLU A 153 -20.26 9.25 20.62
CA GLU A 153 -19.03 10.05 20.82
C GLU A 153 -18.96 11.25 19.85
N LEU A 154 -19.37 11.03 18.60
CA LEU A 154 -19.38 12.07 17.56
C LEU A 154 -20.66 12.93 17.56
N ALA A 155 -21.57 12.74 18.52
CA ALA A 155 -22.86 13.41 18.57
C ALA A 155 -23.69 13.28 17.27
N LEU A 156 -23.64 12.09 16.66
CA LEU A 156 -24.37 11.73 15.45
C LEU A 156 -25.36 10.60 15.73
N SER A 157 -26.40 10.47 14.90
CA SER A 157 -27.18 9.24 14.89
C SER A 157 -26.43 8.14 14.11
N GLU A 158 -26.64 6.86 14.47
CA GLU A 158 -26.07 5.72 13.72
C GLU A 158 -26.44 5.77 12.23
N LYS A 159 -27.67 6.19 11.93
CA LYS A 159 -28.14 6.36 10.54
C LYS A 159 -27.31 7.40 9.79
N THR A 160 -27.01 8.53 10.44
CA THR A 160 -26.19 9.61 9.87
C THR A 160 -24.76 9.11 9.66
N LEU A 161 -24.18 8.47 10.66
CA LEU A 161 -22.83 7.93 10.61
C LEU A 161 -22.69 6.88 9.47
N THR A 162 -23.63 5.95 9.37
CA THR A 162 -23.68 4.95 8.29
C THR A 162 -23.72 5.60 6.90
N ARG A 163 -24.60 6.60 6.73
CA ARG A 163 -24.74 7.31 5.46
C ARG A 163 -23.45 8.07 5.08
N LEU A 164 -22.82 8.75 6.03
CA LEU A 164 -21.58 9.46 5.81
C LEU A 164 -20.44 8.51 5.41
N PHE A 165 -20.30 7.38 6.12
CA PHE A 165 -19.32 6.36 5.77
C PHE A 165 -19.50 5.86 4.34
N GLN A 166 -20.70 5.47 3.98
CA GLN A 166 -20.99 4.99 2.62
C GLN A 166 -20.72 6.06 1.56
N GLN A 167 -21.10 7.30 1.84
CA GLN A 167 -20.93 8.43 0.91
C GLN A 167 -19.45 8.75 0.66
N HIS A 168 -18.62 8.75 1.71
CA HIS A 168 -17.23 9.20 1.63
C HIS A 168 -16.22 8.08 1.33
N THR A 169 -16.55 6.83 1.67
CA THR A 169 -15.63 5.69 1.49
C THR A 169 -16.13 4.66 0.47
N GLY A 170 -17.38 4.71 0.07
CA GLY A 170 -18.01 3.66 -0.73
C GLY A 170 -18.27 2.35 0.03
N LEU A 171 -17.95 2.32 1.32
CA LEU A 171 -18.05 1.13 2.17
C LEU A 171 -18.98 1.36 3.37
N SER A 172 -19.61 0.28 3.86
CA SER A 172 -20.19 0.32 5.20
C SER A 172 -19.08 0.40 6.25
N PHE A 173 -19.36 0.95 7.43
CA PHE A 173 -18.42 0.98 8.55
C PHE A 173 -17.81 -0.39 8.86
N ARG A 174 -18.65 -1.44 8.85
CA ARG A 174 -18.21 -2.83 9.08
C ARG A 174 -17.21 -3.29 8.02
N ALA A 175 -17.50 -3.04 6.74
CA ALA A 175 -16.62 -3.43 5.63
C ALA A 175 -15.31 -2.65 5.65
N TRP A 176 -15.37 -1.35 5.95
CA TRP A 176 -14.21 -0.49 6.09
C TRP A 176 -13.31 -0.96 7.25
N ARG A 177 -13.89 -1.22 8.41
CA ARG A 177 -13.17 -1.72 9.59
C ARG A 177 -12.54 -3.09 9.34
N GLN A 178 -13.25 -4.00 8.66
CA GLN A 178 -12.69 -5.29 8.27
C GLN A 178 -11.49 -5.13 7.35
N ARG A 179 -11.58 -4.26 6.35
CA ARG A 179 -10.47 -3.95 5.45
C ARG A 179 -9.29 -3.36 6.20
N LEU A 180 -9.52 -2.41 7.08
CA LEU A 180 -8.49 -1.83 7.95
C LEU A 180 -7.74 -2.92 8.72
N ARG A 181 -8.45 -3.80 9.41
CA ARG A 181 -7.86 -4.90 10.19
C ARG A 181 -6.99 -5.84 9.36
N LEU A 182 -7.44 -6.15 8.14
CA LEU A 182 -6.66 -7.00 7.23
C LEU A 182 -5.39 -6.28 6.73
N LEU A 183 -5.50 -5.02 6.37
CA LEU A 183 -4.35 -4.24 5.93
C LEU A 183 -3.34 -4.00 7.05
N SER A 184 -3.81 -3.80 8.29
CA SER A 184 -2.95 -3.67 9.48
C SER A 184 -2.19 -4.95 9.82
N ALA A 185 -2.67 -6.11 9.38
CA ALA A 185 -1.99 -7.38 9.57
C ALA A 185 -0.74 -7.54 8.68
N LEU A 186 -0.69 -6.86 7.53
CA LEU A 186 0.37 -7.08 6.54
C LEU A 186 1.78 -6.78 7.07
N PRO A 187 2.02 -5.65 7.74
CA PRO A 187 3.34 -5.37 8.33
C PRO A 187 3.74 -6.38 9.39
N LEU A 188 2.80 -6.82 10.24
CA LEU A 188 3.07 -7.77 11.31
C LEU A 188 3.46 -9.15 10.77
N LEU A 189 2.73 -9.63 9.76
CA LEU A 189 3.06 -10.89 9.08
C LEU A 189 4.42 -10.83 8.40
N GLN A 190 4.79 -9.72 7.78
CA GLN A 190 6.10 -9.53 7.15
C GLN A 190 7.25 -9.43 8.17
N GLN A 191 6.96 -9.09 9.41
CA GLN A 191 7.91 -9.12 10.53
C GLN A 191 8.08 -10.52 11.13
N GLY A 192 7.33 -11.51 10.61
CA GLY A 192 7.38 -12.89 11.09
C GLY A 192 6.55 -13.14 12.36
N GLU A 193 5.65 -12.24 12.72
CA GLU A 193 4.74 -12.44 13.85
C GLU A 193 3.83 -13.65 13.62
N ARG A 194 3.52 -14.36 14.71
CA ARG A 194 2.67 -15.55 14.63
C ARG A 194 1.24 -15.17 14.22
N VAL A 195 0.66 -15.93 13.32
CA VAL A 195 -0.69 -15.69 12.79
C VAL A 195 -1.75 -15.56 13.89
N THR A 196 -1.59 -16.29 14.99
CA THR A 196 -2.47 -16.19 16.17
C THR A 196 -2.40 -14.82 16.84
N ASP A 197 -1.19 -14.29 17.00
CA ASP A 197 -0.95 -13.02 17.67
C ASP A 197 -1.38 -11.86 16.79
N VAL A 198 -1.12 -11.96 15.49
CA VAL A 198 -1.58 -10.99 14.47
C VAL A 198 -3.12 -10.93 14.45
N ALA A 199 -3.80 -12.07 14.49
CA ALA A 199 -5.26 -12.11 14.52
C ALA A 199 -5.82 -11.32 15.72
N LEU A 200 -5.26 -11.53 16.91
CA LEU A 200 -5.65 -10.80 18.12
C LEU A 200 -5.34 -9.31 18.02
N ALA A 201 -4.11 -8.95 17.63
CA ALA A 201 -3.68 -7.56 17.48
C ALA A 201 -4.54 -6.78 16.46
N CYS A 202 -5.09 -7.48 15.47
CA CYS A 202 -6.01 -6.90 14.48
C CYS A 202 -7.49 -6.96 14.89
N GLY A 203 -7.78 -7.41 16.13
CA GLY A 203 -9.13 -7.40 16.71
C GLY A 203 -10.04 -8.51 16.22
N TYR A 204 -9.50 -9.66 15.84
CA TYR A 204 -10.29 -10.86 15.54
C TYR A 204 -10.47 -11.73 16.80
N ASP A 205 -11.69 -12.21 17.02
CA ASP A 205 -12.02 -13.06 18.16
C ASP A 205 -11.46 -14.49 18.02
N SER A 206 -11.09 -14.90 16.79
CA SER A 206 -10.46 -16.19 16.54
C SER A 206 -9.52 -16.15 15.34
N THR A 207 -8.47 -16.95 15.41
CA THR A 207 -7.51 -17.15 14.33
C THR A 207 -8.20 -17.69 13.07
N SER A 208 -9.16 -18.59 13.21
CA SER A 208 -9.91 -19.16 12.10
C SER A 208 -10.72 -18.10 11.33
N ALA A 209 -11.38 -17.18 12.04
CA ALA A 209 -12.11 -16.08 11.42
C ALA A 209 -11.17 -15.13 10.67
N PHE A 210 -10.00 -14.85 11.26
CA PHE A 210 -8.96 -14.06 10.61
C PHE A 210 -8.46 -14.72 9.32
N ILE A 211 -8.06 -16.00 9.36
CA ILE A 211 -7.56 -16.74 8.20
C ILE A 211 -8.61 -16.76 7.08
N ALA A 212 -9.86 -17.01 7.40
CA ALA A 212 -10.96 -17.01 6.43
C ALA A 212 -11.15 -15.63 5.76
N ALA A 213 -11.17 -14.56 6.55
CA ALA A 213 -11.28 -13.20 6.07
C ALA A 213 -10.08 -12.79 5.20
N PHE A 214 -8.87 -13.10 5.66
CA PHE A 214 -7.62 -12.80 4.97
C PHE A 214 -7.57 -13.49 3.60
N ARG A 215 -7.83 -14.81 3.55
CA ARG A 215 -7.87 -15.57 2.30
C ARG A 215 -8.94 -15.06 1.34
N LYS A 216 -10.12 -14.70 1.85
CA LYS A 216 -11.22 -14.17 1.03
C LYS A 216 -10.84 -12.84 0.34
N HIS A 217 -10.12 -11.96 1.04
CA HIS A 217 -9.82 -10.60 0.55
C HIS A 217 -8.49 -10.51 -0.19
N LEU A 218 -7.51 -11.33 0.16
CA LEU A 218 -6.15 -11.26 -0.37
C LEU A 218 -5.77 -12.47 -1.26
N GLY A 219 -6.64 -13.48 -1.33
CA GLY A 219 -6.45 -14.65 -2.18
C GLY A 219 -5.45 -15.69 -1.65
N VAL A 220 -4.69 -15.36 -0.60
CA VAL A 220 -3.67 -16.21 0.03
C VAL A 220 -3.91 -16.35 1.52
N THR A 221 -3.30 -17.34 2.17
CA THR A 221 -3.34 -17.46 3.63
C THR A 221 -2.36 -16.51 4.29
N PRO A 222 -2.58 -16.11 5.57
CA PRO A 222 -1.62 -15.28 6.30
C PRO A 222 -0.22 -15.88 6.37
N SER A 223 -0.09 -17.20 6.57
CA SER A 223 1.21 -17.88 6.58
C SER A 223 1.91 -17.79 5.23
N ALA A 224 1.20 -18.12 4.14
CA ALA A 224 1.77 -18.00 2.79
C ALA A 224 2.15 -16.56 2.42
N PHE A 225 1.45 -15.57 2.99
CA PHE A 225 1.80 -14.18 2.82
C PHE A 225 3.07 -13.79 3.60
N GLY A 226 3.22 -14.27 4.84
CA GLY A 226 4.43 -14.05 5.65
C GLY A 226 5.67 -14.73 5.08
N ASP A 227 5.49 -15.89 4.44
CA ASP A 227 6.55 -16.67 3.80
C ASP A 227 6.92 -16.18 2.38
N LEU A 228 6.30 -15.08 1.89
CA LEU A 228 6.71 -14.49 0.61
C LEU A 228 8.21 -14.17 0.69
N PRO A 229 9.04 -14.74 -0.22
CA PRO A 229 10.48 -14.64 -0.12
C PRO A 229 10.89 -13.16 -0.07
N GLU A 230 11.64 -12.83 0.95
CA GLU A 230 12.51 -11.66 0.93
C GLU A 230 13.40 -11.82 -0.30
N HIS A 231 13.24 -10.98 -1.29
CA HIS A 231 14.03 -11.10 -2.51
C HIS A 231 15.50 -11.03 -2.16
N LEU A 232 16.21 -12.09 -2.55
CA LEU A 232 17.65 -12.22 -2.47
C LEU A 232 18.30 -10.86 -2.75
N SER A 233 19.02 -10.36 -1.76
CA SER A 233 19.96 -9.25 -1.95
C SER A 233 20.74 -9.50 -3.22
N PRO A 234 21.06 -8.50 -4.03
CA PRO A 234 21.89 -8.68 -5.20
C PRO A 234 23.16 -9.37 -4.72
N THR A 235 23.34 -10.60 -5.11
CA THR A 235 24.55 -11.37 -4.89
C THR A 235 25.69 -10.47 -5.35
N HIS A 236 26.63 -10.20 -4.49
CA HIS A 236 27.90 -9.59 -4.83
C HIS A 236 28.36 -10.13 -6.18
N ILE A 237 28.25 -9.31 -7.22
CA ILE A 237 29.12 -9.49 -8.38
C ILE A 237 30.49 -9.11 -7.85
N ALA A 238 31.23 -10.15 -7.44
CA ALA A 238 32.61 -10.02 -7.11
C ALA A 238 33.28 -9.36 -8.30
N ARG A 239 33.82 -8.17 -8.10
CA ARG A 239 34.86 -7.63 -8.98
C ARG A 239 36.00 -8.62 -8.89
N GLN A 240 36.19 -9.38 -9.93
CA GLN A 240 37.49 -10.04 -10.16
C GLN A 240 38.42 -9.03 -10.83
N PRO A 241 39.72 -9.08 -10.49
CA PRO A 241 40.73 -8.10 -10.83
C PRO A 241 41.04 -7.99 -12.32
#